data_f7398c02702dea19d3e49bb8fc9d5b11
#
_entry.id   f7398c02702dea19d3e49bb8fc9d5b11
#
_cell.length_a   1.000
_cell.length_b   1.000
_cell.length_c   1.000
_cell.angle_alpha   90.00
_cell.angle_beta   90.00
_cell.angle_gamma   90.00
#
_symmetry.space_group_name_H-M   'P 1'
#
loop_
_entity.id
_entity.type
_entity.pdbx_description
1 polymer ?
#
loop_
_entity_poly.entity_id
_entity_poly.type
_entity_poly.pdbx_seq_one_letter_code
_entity_poly.pdbx_strand_id
1 'polypeptide(L)'
;DSRTVDEHLRAGRIQSDEIVDADDYVKDKLSFILSGGVGKYSGLKRVRNRVISEKLGLASTPYFNSVNGKLISQYRMSSGECLLVSLLHFVYNAIVRRSLPQDQPILVLIDEIELALHPIAVSRFIDLMSELVKGSENLMVILTSHSPEVIRKIAPKNIYKIENNDGAVEVINPGFPSYVIRDVYRHDGFDFLLLVEDILAKVLVENVLETRGLNTSKLIHVVPVGGWSNVLSLQSDLLKGNVLGLGREVISILDGDVVAEANKARPDLRKLFLPVKSIEKFLYEIIIDGKQSGLKKTIGDKYFQLDSLDTLAAEHHAKYSGAKIDQPDKKFYFRLRKNLEARGIDELMFVQKLSSDIMRAVSFEQFAINLEKLLHK
;
A
#
# COMPACT_ATOMS: atom_id res chain seq x y z
N ASP A 1 -15.47 20.92 -34.02
CA ASP A 1 -15.68 19.59 -34.66
C ASP A 1 -17.01 18.92 -34.30
N SER A 2 -17.46 18.95 -33.06
CA SER A 2 -18.72 18.26 -32.68
C SER A 2 -19.95 18.75 -33.46
N ARG A 3 -20.11 20.06 -33.62
CA ARG A 3 -21.21 20.64 -34.40
C ARG A 3 -21.11 20.26 -35.87
N THR A 4 -19.93 20.38 -36.46
CA THR A 4 -19.68 20.07 -37.87
C THR A 4 -19.99 18.62 -38.20
N VAL A 5 -19.56 17.66 -37.34
CA VAL A 5 -19.86 16.22 -37.52
C VAL A 5 -21.38 15.95 -37.48
N ASP A 6 -22.06 16.54 -36.47
CA ASP A 6 -23.52 16.35 -36.34
C ASP A 6 -24.30 17.01 -37.49
N GLU A 7 -23.85 18.16 -37.98
CA GLU A 7 -24.44 18.81 -39.16
C GLU A 7 -24.25 17.97 -40.43
N HIS A 8 -23.03 17.41 -40.63
CA HIS A 8 -22.77 16.53 -41.76
C HIS A 8 -23.61 15.26 -41.72
N LEU A 9 -23.79 14.65 -40.54
CA LEU A 9 -24.68 13.49 -40.38
C LEU A 9 -26.13 13.83 -40.70
N ARG A 10 -26.66 14.95 -40.19
CA ARG A 10 -28.04 15.37 -40.43
C ARG A 10 -28.31 15.76 -41.88
N ALA A 11 -27.32 16.38 -42.52
CA ALA A 11 -27.39 16.82 -43.90
C ALA A 11 -27.11 15.69 -44.92
N GLY A 12 -26.81 14.45 -44.45
CA GLY A 12 -26.45 13.34 -45.32
C GLY A 12 -25.17 13.54 -46.14
N ARG A 13 -24.26 14.42 -45.64
CA ARG A 13 -23.02 14.74 -46.35
C ARG A 13 -21.97 13.63 -46.21
N ILE A 14 -22.10 12.78 -45.20
CA ILE A 14 -21.22 11.63 -45.00
C ILE A 14 -21.89 10.45 -45.71
N GLN A 15 -21.27 9.96 -46.78
CA GLN A 15 -21.77 8.86 -47.55
C GLN A 15 -21.54 7.51 -46.86
N SER A 16 -22.35 6.51 -47.15
CA SER A 16 -22.27 5.18 -46.55
C SER A 16 -20.94 4.45 -46.83
N ASP A 17 -20.33 4.74 -47.98
CA ASP A 17 -19.02 4.19 -48.38
C ASP A 17 -17.83 4.93 -47.74
N GLU A 18 -18.06 6.10 -47.15
CA GLU A 18 -17.07 6.86 -46.37
C GLU A 18 -16.96 6.39 -44.91
N ILE A 19 -17.89 5.56 -44.46
CA ILE A 19 -17.96 4.98 -43.13
C ILE A 19 -17.57 3.51 -43.18
N VAL A 20 -16.70 3.07 -42.30
CA VAL A 20 -16.30 1.67 -42.15
C VAL A 20 -16.50 1.21 -40.70
N ASP A 21 -16.57 -0.11 -40.49
CA ASP A 21 -16.57 -0.65 -39.13
C ASP A 21 -15.30 -0.24 -38.38
N ALA A 22 -15.44 0.07 -37.10
CA ALA A 22 -14.31 0.30 -36.25
C ALA A 22 -13.49 -0.98 -36.06
N ASP A 23 -12.21 -0.83 -35.75
CA ASP A 23 -11.34 -1.97 -35.47
C ASP A 23 -11.85 -2.79 -34.29
N ASP A 24 -11.77 -4.10 -34.35
CA ASP A 24 -12.29 -5.00 -33.30
C ASP A 24 -11.62 -4.74 -31.97
N TYR A 25 -10.31 -4.43 -31.98
CA TYR A 25 -9.60 -4.04 -30.76
C TYR A 25 -10.29 -2.86 -30.04
N VAL A 26 -10.68 -1.83 -30.77
CA VAL A 26 -11.34 -0.65 -30.18
C VAL A 26 -12.72 -1.02 -29.66
N LYS A 27 -13.51 -1.80 -30.43
CA LYS A 27 -14.85 -2.27 -30.04
C LYS A 27 -14.81 -3.12 -28.78
N ASP A 28 -13.90 -4.08 -28.72
CA ASP A 28 -13.80 -5.03 -27.61
C ASP A 28 -13.27 -4.37 -26.34
N LYS A 29 -12.20 -3.55 -26.44
CA LYS A 29 -11.65 -2.85 -25.29
C LYS A 29 -12.62 -1.80 -24.74
N LEU A 30 -13.33 -1.06 -25.58
CA LEU A 30 -14.38 -0.14 -25.18
C LEU A 30 -15.52 -0.86 -24.43
N SER A 31 -16.00 -1.98 -25.02
CA SER A 31 -17.03 -2.82 -24.40
C SER A 31 -16.57 -3.34 -23.04
N PHE A 32 -15.37 -3.89 -22.96
CA PHE A 32 -14.83 -4.45 -21.72
C PHE A 32 -14.66 -3.39 -20.63
N ILE A 33 -14.06 -2.24 -20.95
CA ILE A 33 -13.83 -1.18 -19.96
C ILE A 33 -15.15 -0.69 -19.38
N LEU A 34 -16.14 -0.38 -20.25
CA LEU A 34 -17.37 0.25 -19.80
C LEU A 34 -18.41 -0.74 -19.24
N SER A 35 -18.47 -1.98 -19.75
CA SER A 35 -19.50 -2.93 -19.34
C SER A 35 -18.98 -4.24 -18.71
N GLY A 36 -17.69 -4.52 -18.78
CA GLY A 36 -17.08 -5.75 -18.28
C GLY A 36 -17.26 -6.96 -19.20
N GLY A 37 -17.89 -6.78 -20.36
CA GLY A 37 -18.10 -7.81 -21.37
C GLY A 37 -17.70 -7.34 -22.76
N VAL A 38 -17.89 -8.20 -23.74
CA VAL A 38 -17.66 -7.90 -25.16
C VAL A 38 -18.98 -7.66 -25.87
N GLY A 39 -18.95 -7.03 -27.08
CA GLY A 39 -20.06 -6.94 -27.98
C GLY A 39 -21.03 -5.75 -27.80
N LYS A 40 -20.97 -5.01 -26.70
CA LYS A 40 -21.82 -3.83 -26.47
C LYS A 40 -21.66 -2.77 -27.57
N TYR A 41 -20.46 -2.63 -28.11
CA TYR A 41 -20.10 -1.65 -29.14
C TYR A 41 -19.81 -2.33 -30.50
N SER A 42 -20.45 -3.48 -30.80
CA SER A 42 -20.31 -4.19 -32.07
C SER A 42 -20.68 -3.33 -33.27
N GLY A 43 -21.64 -2.43 -33.13
CA GLY A 43 -22.08 -1.47 -34.14
C GLY A 43 -21.23 -0.20 -34.26
N LEU A 44 -20.05 -0.13 -33.56
CA LEU A 44 -19.17 1.05 -33.63
C LEU A 44 -18.53 1.15 -35.02
N LYS A 45 -18.64 2.32 -35.63
CA LYS A 45 -18.11 2.66 -36.95
C LYS A 45 -17.24 3.90 -36.88
N ARG A 46 -16.44 4.16 -37.91
CA ARG A 46 -15.63 5.37 -38.02
C ARG A 46 -15.56 5.87 -39.45
N VAL A 47 -15.16 7.14 -39.62
CA VAL A 47 -14.79 7.62 -40.96
C VAL A 47 -13.58 6.79 -41.43
N ARG A 48 -13.60 6.38 -42.71
CA ARG A 48 -12.68 5.42 -43.30
C ARG A 48 -11.19 5.80 -43.07
N ASN A 49 -10.86 7.05 -43.35
CA ASN A 49 -9.50 7.54 -43.22
C ASN A 49 -9.44 9.07 -43.04
N ARG A 50 -8.21 9.57 -42.81
CA ARG A 50 -7.95 10.98 -42.59
C ARG A 50 -8.22 11.84 -43.83
N VAL A 51 -7.98 11.32 -45.04
CA VAL A 51 -8.25 12.06 -46.27
C VAL A 51 -9.75 12.40 -46.44
N ILE A 52 -10.62 11.46 -46.08
CA ILE A 52 -12.08 11.71 -46.08
C ILE A 52 -12.44 12.72 -44.97
N SER A 53 -11.84 12.59 -43.80
CA SER A 53 -12.07 13.56 -42.70
C SER A 53 -11.67 14.98 -43.12
N GLU A 54 -10.51 15.13 -43.75
CA GLU A 54 -10.02 16.42 -44.24
C GLU A 54 -10.92 17.00 -45.34
N LYS A 55 -11.39 16.15 -46.28
CA LYS A 55 -12.39 16.52 -47.32
C LYS A 55 -13.70 17.05 -46.71
N LEU A 56 -14.10 16.49 -45.57
CA LEU A 56 -15.27 16.91 -44.79
C LEU A 56 -14.99 18.10 -43.85
N GLY A 57 -13.78 18.65 -43.87
CA GLY A 57 -13.38 19.74 -42.96
C GLY A 57 -13.28 19.32 -41.50
N LEU A 58 -12.99 18.04 -41.20
CA LEU A 58 -12.88 17.50 -39.86
C LEU A 58 -11.42 17.36 -39.45
N ALA A 59 -11.10 17.82 -38.24
CA ALA A 59 -9.74 17.79 -37.70
C ALA A 59 -9.30 16.34 -37.27
N SER A 60 -10.25 15.45 -37.03
CA SER A 60 -10.02 14.08 -36.59
C SER A 60 -10.86 13.08 -37.38
N THR A 61 -10.62 11.78 -37.16
CA THR A 61 -11.41 10.69 -37.72
C THR A 61 -12.51 10.30 -36.71
N PRO A 62 -13.71 10.88 -36.80
CA PRO A 62 -14.77 10.67 -35.83
C PRO A 62 -15.34 9.23 -35.88
N TYR A 63 -15.80 8.79 -34.73
CA TYR A 63 -16.51 7.52 -34.56
C TYR A 63 -18.01 7.74 -34.43
N PHE A 64 -18.75 6.69 -34.80
CA PHE A 64 -20.21 6.65 -34.76
C PHE A 64 -20.65 5.32 -34.12
N ASN A 65 -21.62 5.38 -33.23
CA ASN A 65 -22.25 4.17 -32.72
C ASN A 65 -23.60 3.97 -33.44
N SER A 66 -23.86 2.78 -33.94
CA SER A 66 -25.13 2.45 -34.56
C SER A 66 -26.10 1.95 -33.47
N VAL A 67 -27.14 2.75 -33.20
CA VAL A 67 -28.19 2.42 -32.24
C VAL A 67 -29.53 2.43 -32.98
N ASN A 68 -30.21 1.29 -33.00
CA ASN A 68 -31.49 1.12 -33.71
C ASN A 68 -31.44 1.57 -35.20
N GLY A 69 -30.34 1.27 -35.87
CA GLY A 69 -30.11 1.64 -37.27
C GLY A 69 -29.78 3.12 -37.53
N LYS A 70 -29.68 3.94 -36.48
CA LYS A 70 -29.26 5.35 -36.59
C LYS A 70 -27.82 5.51 -36.09
N LEU A 71 -27.03 6.29 -36.82
CA LEU A 71 -25.66 6.66 -36.42
C LEU A 71 -25.71 7.83 -35.44
N ILE A 72 -25.04 7.65 -34.31
CA ILE A 72 -24.83 8.66 -33.27
C ILE A 72 -23.36 8.97 -33.25
N SER A 73 -22.95 10.25 -33.40
CA SER A 73 -21.53 10.64 -33.36
C SER A 73 -20.95 10.43 -31.95
N GLN A 74 -19.63 10.19 -31.88
CA GLN A 74 -18.93 10.06 -30.60
C GLN A 74 -19.15 11.26 -29.68
N TYR A 75 -19.39 12.43 -30.22
CA TYR A 75 -19.65 13.66 -29.46
C TYR A 75 -21.04 13.73 -28.83
N ARG A 76 -21.92 12.80 -29.17
CA ARG A 76 -23.25 12.60 -28.58
C ARG A 76 -23.29 11.40 -27.62
N MET A 77 -22.20 10.67 -27.52
CA MET A 77 -22.00 9.63 -26.50
C MET A 77 -21.70 10.30 -25.15
N SER A 78 -21.64 9.51 -24.09
CA SER A 78 -21.17 10.01 -22.80
C SER A 78 -19.72 10.50 -22.88
N SER A 79 -19.31 11.38 -21.94
CA SER A 79 -17.94 11.88 -21.86
C SER A 79 -16.90 10.75 -21.79
N GLY A 80 -17.20 9.72 -21.01
CA GLY A 80 -16.35 8.54 -20.89
C GLY A 80 -16.22 7.74 -22.16
N GLU A 81 -17.32 7.52 -22.89
CA GLU A 81 -17.29 6.84 -24.20
C GLU A 81 -16.46 7.65 -25.21
N CYS A 82 -16.69 8.95 -25.30
CA CYS A 82 -15.97 9.84 -26.21
C CYS A 82 -14.47 9.84 -25.94
N LEU A 83 -14.08 9.97 -24.65
CA LEU A 83 -12.69 9.92 -24.23
C LEU A 83 -12.03 8.59 -24.58
N LEU A 84 -12.67 7.48 -24.19
CA LEU A 84 -12.13 6.14 -24.40
C LEU A 84 -12.00 5.78 -25.88
N VAL A 85 -12.98 6.11 -26.71
CA VAL A 85 -12.90 5.88 -28.16
C VAL A 85 -11.69 6.58 -28.75
N SER A 86 -11.46 7.85 -28.39
CA SER A 86 -10.32 8.63 -28.88
C SER A 86 -8.99 8.05 -28.42
N LEU A 87 -8.90 7.68 -27.13
CA LEU A 87 -7.70 7.11 -26.54
C LEU A 87 -7.40 5.71 -27.10
N LEU A 88 -8.40 4.85 -27.21
CA LEU A 88 -8.26 3.50 -27.77
C LEU A 88 -7.89 3.55 -29.25
N HIS A 89 -8.40 4.52 -30.02
CA HIS A 89 -7.98 4.75 -31.39
C HIS A 89 -6.48 5.11 -31.47
N PHE A 90 -6.01 6.00 -30.60
CA PHE A 90 -4.59 6.34 -30.51
C PHE A 90 -3.75 5.12 -30.13
N VAL A 91 -4.13 4.41 -29.07
CA VAL A 91 -3.42 3.19 -28.60
C VAL A 91 -3.38 2.13 -29.72
N TYR A 92 -4.51 1.89 -30.40
CA TYR A 92 -4.57 0.93 -31.51
C TYR A 92 -3.57 1.28 -32.61
N ASN A 93 -3.58 2.53 -33.08
CA ASN A 93 -2.69 2.93 -34.19
C ASN A 93 -1.23 2.96 -33.76
N ALA A 94 -0.91 3.54 -32.60
CA ALA A 94 0.47 3.73 -32.16
C ALA A 94 1.14 2.42 -31.71
N ILE A 95 0.41 1.57 -30.98
CA ILE A 95 0.98 0.42 -30.28
C ILE A 95 0.59 -0.90 -30.95
N VAL A 96 -0.72 -1.14 -31.16
CA VAL A 96 -1.21 -2.45 -31.64
C VAL A 96 -0.91 -2.63 -33.12
N ARG A 97 -1.29 -1.64 -33.95
CA ARG A 97 -1.03 -1.63 -35.39
C ARG A 97 0.42 -1.31 -35.76
N ARG A 98 1.19 -0.79 -34.78
CA ARG A 98 2.59 -0.39 -34.95
C ARG A 98 2.80 0.54 -36.16
N SER A 99 1.99 1.57 -36.25
CA SER A 99 2.10 2.58 -37.30
C SER A 99 3.28 3.54 -37.09
N LEU A 100 3.88 3.52 -35.88
CA LEU A 100 5.10 4.27 -35.55
C LEU A 100 6.33 3.35 -35.60
N PRO A 101 7.54 3.90 -35.85
CA PRO A 101 8.78 3.14 -35.74
C PRO A 101 8.92 2.48 -34.37
N GLN A 102 9.47 1.25 -34.32
CA GLN A 102 9.52 0.43 -33.10
C GLN A 102 10.37 1.04 -31.98
N ASP A 103 11.33 1.87 -32.33
CA ASP A 103 12.27 2.56 -31.44
C ASP A 103 11.79 3.94 -30.99
N GLN A 104 10.67 4.41 -31.55
CA GLN A 104 10.15 5.73 -31.17
C GLN A 104 9.44 5.68 -29.79
N PRO A 105 9.89 6.50 -28.83
CA PRO A 105 9.23 6.58 -27.52
C PRO A 105 7.81 7.16 -27.65
N ILE A 106 6.88 6.55 -26.94
CA ILE A 106 5.48 6.97 -26.89
C ILE A 106 5.18 7.44 -25.47
N LEU A 107 4.74 8.68 -25.32
CA LEU A 107 4.27 9.24 -24.05
C LEU A 107 2.77 9.46 -24.11
N VAL A 108 2.05 8.87 -23.17
CA VAL A 108 0.60 9.08 -22.96
C VAL A 108 0.42 9.88 -21.68
N LEU A 109 -0.17 11.07 -21.80
CA LEU A 109 -0.52 11.92 -20.67
C LEU A 109 -2.03 11.90 -20.49
N ILE A 110 -2.49 11.60 -19.29
CA ILE A 110 -3.93 11.52 -18.94
C ILE A 110 -4.15 12.34 -17.68
N ASP A 111 -5.03 13.32 -17.78
CA ASP A 111 -5.39 14.18 -16.66
C ASP A 111 -6.77 13.80 -16.13
N GLU A 112 -6.88 13.59 -14.81
CA GLU A 112 -8.12 13.37 -14.06
C GLU A 112 -9.08 12.36 -14.72
N ILE A 113 -8.61 11.16 -15.02
CA ILE A 113 -9.38 10.10 -15.72
C ILE A 113 -10.73 9.78 -15.05
N GLU A 114 -10.82 9.95 -13.74
CA GLU A 114 -12.04 9.72 -12.96
C GLU A 114 -13.19 10.69 -13.26
N LEU A 115 -12.91 11.86 -13.81
CA LEU A 115 -13.97 12.82 -14.15
C LEU A 115 -14.90 12.33 -15.27
N ALA A 116 -14.39 11.43 -16.11
CA ALA A 116 -15.14 10.92 -17.26
C ALA A 116 -15.63 9.48 -17.07
N LEU A 117 -15.08 8.71 -16.12
CA LEU A 117 -15.32 7.28 -16.00
C LEU A 117 -15.83 6.88 -14.61
N HIS A 118 -16.77 5.95 -14.58
CA HIS A 118 -17.20 5.29 -13.35
C HIS A 118 -16.03 4.49 -12.70
N PRO A 119 -15.92 4.39 -11.37
CA PRO A 119 -14.78 3.75 -10.69
C PRO A 119 -14.38 2.38 -11.23
N ILE A 120 -15.35 1.49 -11.52
CA ILE A 120 -15.05 0.17 -12.08
C ILE A 120 -14.47 0.25 -13.52
N ALA A 121 -14.88 1.24 -14.31
CA ALA A 121 -14.34 1.47 -15.64
C ALA A 121 -12.91 2.03 -15.57
N VAL A 122 -12.65 2.95 -14.62
CA VAL A 122 -11.30 3.44 -14.30
C VAL A 122 -10.39 2.27 -13.93
N SER A 123 -10.85 1.39 -13.03
CA SER A 123 -10.11 0.21 -12.60
C SER A 123 -9.70 -0.68 -13.78
N ARG A 124 -10.63 -1.01 -14.69
CA ARG A 124 -10.35 -1.81 -15.89
C ARG A 124 -9.45 -1.10 -16.89
N PHE A 125 -9.59 0.22 -16.99
CA PHE A 125 -8.72 1.04 -17.82
C PHE A 125 -7.27 1.02 -17.34
N ILE A 126 -7.03 1.14 -16.02
CA ILE A 126 -5.69 1.05 -15.42
C ILE A 126 -5.07 -0.34 -15.68
N ASP A 127 -5.85 -1.41 -15.61
CA ASP A 127 -5.37 -2.76 -15.94
C ASP A 127 -4.89 -2.82 -17.40
N LEU A 128 -5.69 -2.30 -18.35
CA LEU A 128 -5.29 -2.23 -19.74
C LEU A 128 -4.01 -1.43 -19.97
N MET A 129 -3.88 -0.25 -19.34
CA MET A 129 -2.67 0.57 -19.46
C MET A 129 -1.44 -0.15 -18.89
N SER A 130 -1.62 -0.84 -17.76
CA SER A 130 -0.55 -1.62 -17.13
C SER A 130 -0.10 -2.79 -18.01
N GLU A 131 -1.02 -3.47 -18.69
CA GLU A 131 -0.71 -4.53 -19.67
C GLU A 131 0.08 -3.97 -20.86
N LEU A 132 -0.33 -2.84 -21.40
CA LEU A 132 0.32 -2.20 -22.53
C LEU A 132 1.76 -1.75 -22.20
N VAL A 133 1.95 -1.13 -21.03
CA VAL A 133 3.28 -0.72 -20.56
C VAL A 133 4.19 -1.92 -20.34
N LYS A 134 3.69 -3.03 -19.78
CA LYS A 134 4.48 -4.27 -19.62
C LYS A 134 4.84 -4.93 -20.95
N GLY A 135 3.99 -4.76 -21.97
CA GLY A 135 4.19 -5.34 -23.30
C GLY A 135 4.98 -4.47 -24.28
N SER A 136 5.39 -3.26 -23.89
CA SER A 136 6.08 -2.30 -24.76
C SER A 136 7.16 -1.54 -24.00
N GLU A 137 8.42 -1.72 -24.41
CA GLU A 137 9.56 -1.03 -23.78
C GLU A 137 9.59 0.48 -24.03
N ASN A 138 8.92 0.94 -25.07
CA ASN A 138 8.94 2.35 -25.50
C ASN A 138 7.69 3.13 -25.08
N LEU A 139 6.78 2.54 -24.30
CA LEU A 139 5.56 3.20 -23.83
C LEU A 139 5.72 3.69 -22.40
N MET A 140 5.51 4.99 -22.21
CA MET A 140 5.35 5.62 -20.90
C MET A 140 3.95 6.18 -20.76
N VAL A 141 3.28 5.90 -19.65
CA VAL A 141 1.97 6.46 -19.29
C VAL A 141 2.12 7.25 -18.00
N ILE A 142 1.78 8.53 -18.05
CA ILE A 142 1.69 9.41 -16.88
C ILE A 142 0.24 9.83 -16.74
N LEU A 143 -0.32 9.64 -15.55
CA LEU A 143 -1.69 10.05 -15.26
C LEU A 143 -1.76 10.83 -13.94
N THR A 144 -2.67 11.79 -13.88
CA THR A 144 -3.07 12.44 -12.62
C THR A 144 -4.40 11.86 -12.15
N SER A 145 -4.57 11.72 -10.85
CA SER A 145 -5.81 11.20 -10.29
C SER A 145 -5.93 11.48 -8.80
N HIS A 146 -7.15 11.75 -8.36
CA HIS A 146 -7.54 11.78 -6.96
C HIS A 146 -8.32 10.51 -6.56
N SER A 147 -8.51 9.57 -7.46
CA SER A 147 -9.30 8.36 -7.23
C SER A 147 -8.55 7.32 -6.39
N PRO A 148 -9.10 6.88 -5.24
CA PRO A 148 -8.54 5.78 -4.46
C PRO A 148 -8.39 4.48 -5.27
N GLU A 149 -9.30 4.25 -6.21
CA GLU A 149 -9.27 3.06 -7.09
C GLU A 149 -8.04 3.04 -7.99
N VAL A 150 -7.63 4.21 -8.49
CA VAL A 150 -6.39 4.36 -9.26
C VAL A 150 -5.18 4.17 -8.36
N ILE A 151 -5.13 4.92 -7.25
CA ILE A 151 -3.98 4.96 -6.36
C ILE A 151 -3.66 3.56 -5.79
N ARG A 152 -4.69 2.78 -5.39
CA ARG A 152 -4.51 1.41 -4.87
C ARG A 152 -4.00 0.40 -5.88
N LYS A 153 -4.17 0.67 -7.17
CA LYS A 153 -3.71 -0.25 -8.24
C LYS A 153 -2.27 -0.01 -8.69
N ILE A 154 -1.72 1.14 -8.37
CA ILE A 154 -0.38 1.53 -8.80
C ILE A 154 0.63 1.14 -7.72
N ALA A 155 1.74 0.54 -8.13
CA ALA A 155 2.83 0.21 -7.21
C ALA A 155 3.40 1.49 -6.57
N PRO A 156 3.69 1.50 -5.25
CA PRO A 156 4.14 2.69 -4.52
C PRO A 156 5.30 3.44 -5.18
N LYS A 157 6.25 2.73 -5.78
CA LYS A 157 7.39 3.31 -6.51
C LYS A 157 7.02 4.16 -7.73
N ASN A 158 5.82 3.95 -8.27
CA ASN A 158 5.29 4.67 -9.43
C ASN A 158 4.26 5.74 -9.02
N ILE A 159 4.05 5.97 -7.73
CA ILE A 159 3.17 7.02 -7.20
C ILE A 159 4.03 8.19 -6.75
N TYR A 160 3.74 9.36 -7.30
CA TYR A 160 4.35 10.64 -6.96
C TYR A 160 3.27 11.53 -6.35
N LYS A 161 3.27 11.68 -5.02
CA LYS A 161 2.38 12.62 -4.35
C LYS A 161 2.99 14.01 -4.43
N ILE A 162 2.22 14.94 -4.95
CA ILE A 162 2.62 16.35 -5.08
C ILE A 162 1.87 17.15 -4.01
N GLU A 163 2.61 17.83 -3.17
CA GLU A 163 2.09 18.73 -2.14
C GLU A 163 2.53 20.17 -2.44
N ASN A 164 1.62 21.12 -2.26
CA ASN A 164 1.92 22.54 -2.37
C ASN A 164 1.80 23.18 -1.00
N ASN A 165 2.92 23.49 -0.39
CA ASN A 165 3.04 24.13 0.91
C ASN A 165 3.41 25.59 0.71
N ASP A 166 2.40 26.48 0.70
CA ASP A 166 2.55 27.94 0.55
C ASP A 166 3.43 28.38 -0.65
N GLY A 167 3.28 27.66 -1.77
CA GLY A 167 4.03 27.92 -3.01
C GLY A 167 5.30 27.10 -3.17
N ALA A 168 5.75 26.36 -2.16
CA ALA A 168 6.80 25.37 -2.29
C ALA A 168 6.19 24.02 -2.67
N VAL A 169 6.61 23.46 -3.81
CA VAL A 169 6.14 22.16 -4.28
C VAL A 169 7.07 21.08 -3.77
N GLU A 170 6.50 20.15 -3.00
CA GLU A 170 7.18 18.93 -2.55
C GLU A 170 6.67 17.71 -3.31
N VAL A 171 7.58 16.78 -3.63
CA VAL A 171 7.25 15.53 -4.30
C VAL A 171 7.65 14.36 -3.41
N ILE A 172 6.67 13.56 -3.01
CA ILE A 172 6.87 12.37 -2.17
C ILE A 172 6.80 11.12 -3.07
N ASN A 173 7.91 10.39 -3.14
CA ASN A 173 8.03 9.09 -3.83
C ASN A 173 9.02 8.19 -3.07
N PRO A 174 8.69 6.94 -2.80
CA PRO A 174 7.45 6.25 -3.14
C PRO A 174 6.24 6.76 -2.33
N GLY A 175 5.07 6.83 -2.98
CA GLY A 175 3.80 7.14 -2.33
C GLY A 175 3.01 5.88 -1.99
N PHE A 176 2.78 5.59 -0.72
CA PHE A 176 1.95 4.45 -0.31
C PHE A 176 0.47 4.80 -0.36
N PRO A 177 -0.40 3.89 -0.86
CA PRO A 177 -1.80 4.22 -1.14
C PRO A 177 -2.56 4.87 0.02
N SER A 178 -2.54 4.27 1.22
CA SER A 178 -3.29 4.83 2.35
C SER A 178 -2.74 6.18 2.80
N TYR A 179 -1.40 6.36 2.76
CA TYR A 179 -0.77 7.64 3.04
C TYR A 179 -1.18 8.74 2.04
N VAL A 180 -1.22 8.40 0.74
CA VAL A 180 -1.58 9.34 -0.33
C VAL A 180 -3.07 9.71 -0.27
N ILE A 181 -3.93 8.73 0.01
CA ILE A 181 -5.39 8.90 0.01
C ILE A 181 -5.89 9.65 1.26
N ARG A 182 -5.19 9.57 2.41
CA ARG A 182 -5.64 10.16 3.69
C ARG A 182 -5.99 11.64 3.63
N ASP A 183 -5.32 12.39 2.76
CA ASP A 183 -5.54 13.83 2.63
C ASP A 183 -6.79 14.17 1.79
N VAL A 184 -7.19 13.23 0.94
CA VAL A 184 -8.42 13.32 0.13
C VAL A 184 -9.62 12.73 0.89
N TYR A 185 -9.39 11.65 1.64
CA TYR A 185 -10.41 10.91 2.38
C TYR A 185 -9.98 10.75 3.85
N ARG A 186 -10.80 11.20 4.78
CA ARG A 186 -10.50 11.23 6.24
C ARG A 186 -10.13 9.89 6.88
N HIS A 187 -10.48 8.74 6.29
CA HIS A 187 -10.30 7.42 6.89
C HIS A 187 -9.95 6.38 5.82
N ASP A 188 -8.67 6.11 5.62
CA ASP A 188 -8.23 5.05 4.69
C ASP A 188 -7.41 3.93 5.36
N GLY A 189 -7.40 3.86 6.69
CA GLY A 189 -6.76 2.75 7.42
C GLY A 189 -5.23 2.88 7.49
N PHE A 190 -4.52 1.90 6.96
CA PHE A 190 -3.06 1.80 7.02
C PHE A 190 -2.51 1.15 5.75
N ASP A 191 -1.22 1.35 5.48
CA ASP A 191 -0.48 0.63 4.44
C ASP A 191 0.12 -0.67 4.99
N PHE A 192 0.63 -0.61 6.24
CA PHE A 192 1.23 -1.75 6.93
C PHE A 192 0.64 -1.93 8.32
N LEU A 193 0.25 -3.17 8.63
CA LEU A 193 -0.12 -3.62 9.96
C LEU A 193 1.02 -4.48 10.52
N LEU A 194 1.68 -3.99 11.55
CA LEU A 194 2.74 -4.72 12.24
C LEU A 194 2.16 -5.35 13.51
N LEU A 195 2.08 -6.67 13.54
CA LEU A 195 1.59 -7.42 14.70
C LEU A 195 2.77 -7.80 15.58
N VAL A 196 2.70 -7.45 16.85
CA VAL A 196 3.76 -7.68 17.85
C VAL A 196 3.24 -8.46 19.05
N GLU A 197 4.13 -9.04 19.86
CA GLU A 197 3.72 -9.85 21.01
C GLU A 197 3.21 -8.98 22.18
N ASP A 198 3.93 -7.95 22.55
CA ASP A 198 3.63 -7.16 23.76
C ASP A 198 3.82 -5.64 23.56
N ILE A 199 3.65 -4.89 24.65
CA ILE A 199 3.80 -3.42 24.65
C ILE A 199 5.26 -3.01 24.48
N LEU A 200 6.23 -3.78 25.01
CA LEU A 200 7.64 -3.46 24.80
C LEU A 200 8.02 -3.60 23.34
N ALA A 201 7.63 -4.72 22.72
CA ALA A 201 7.84 -4.96 21.30
C ALA A 201 7.23 -3.81 20.44
N LYS A 202 6.00 -3.36 20.79
CA LYS A 202 5.37 -2.21 20.16
C LYS A 202 6.23 -0.95 20.26
N VAL A 203 6.61 -0.55 21.44
CA VAL A 203 7.39 0.69 21.67
C VAL A 203 8.77 0.62 20.99
N LEU A 204 9.44 -0.53 21.03
CA LEU A 204 10.72 -0.72 20.35
C LEU A 204 10.60 -0.56 18.83
N VAL A 205 9.56 -1.17 18.26
CA VAL A 205 9.29 -1.05 16.81
C VAL A 205 8.94 0.40 16.43
N GLU A 206 8.07 1.06 17.19
CA GLU A 206 7.71 2.47 16.95
C GLU A 206 8.94 3.39 17.03
N ASN A 207 9.83 3.20 18.01
CA ASN A 207 11.07 3.96 18.11
C ASN A 207 12.01 3.71 16.90
N VAL A 208 12.09 2.48 16.38
CA VAL A 208 12.87 2.19 15.17
C VAL A 208 12.25 2.88 13.95
N LEU A 209 10.93 2.82 13.80
CA LEU A 209 10.22 3.49 12.70
C LEU A 209 10.47 5.01 12.72
N GLU A 210 10.39 5.63 13.89
CA GLU A 210 10.63 7.07 14.07
C GLU A 210 12.09 7.44 13.80
N THR A 211 13.04 6.74 14.43
CA THR A 211 14.48 7.03 14.30
C THR A 211 14.97 6.90 12.86
N ARG A 212 14.37 5.99 12.07
CA ARG A 212 14.71 5.76 10.68
C ARG A 212 13.82 6.55 9.70
N GLY A 213 12.86 7.32 10.18
CA GLY A 213 11.92 8.06 9.34
C GLY A 213 11.06 7.18 8.43
N LEU A 214 10.80 5.92 8.82
CA LEU A 214 10.09 4.95 7.97
C LEU A 214 8.59 5.20 7.85
N ASN A 215 8.05 6.10 8.67
CA ASN A 215 6.63 6.51 8.68
C ASN A 215 6.34 7.81 7.92
N THR A 216 7.32 8.38 7.22
CA THR A 216 7.16 9.68 6.53
C THR A 216 6.32 9.62 5.27
N SER A 217 6.24 8.46 4.60
CA SER A 217 5.54 8.29 3.32
C SER A 217 4.53 7.14 3.31
N LYS A 218 4.27 6.55 4.49
CA LYS A 218 3.38 5.38 4.65
C LYS A 218 2.72 5.38 6.02
N LEU A 219 1.49 4.85 6.08
CA LEU A 219 0.75 4.67 7.33
C LEU A 219 1.06 3.28 7.90
N ILE A 220 1.77 3.26 9.01
CA ILE A 220 2.14 2.03 9.72
C ILE A 220 1.41 1.99 11.06
N HIS A 221 0.72 0.89 11.33
CA HIS A 221 0.05 0.66 12.60
C HIS A 221 0.67 -0.54 13.31
N VAL A 222 1.11 -0.36 14.57
CA VAL A 222 1.74 -1.41 15.38
C VAL A 222 0.76 -1.86 16.45
N VAL A 223 0.40 -3.15 16.44
CA VAL A 223 -0.65 -3.71 17.33
C VAL A 223 -0.09 -4.86 18.17
N PRO A 224 -0.10 -4.76 19.50
CA PRO A 224 0.21 -5.87 20.38
C PRO A 224 -0.97 -6.88 20.38
N VAL A 225 -0.66 -8.16 20.17
CA VAL A 225 -1.66 -9.23 20.00
C VAL A 225 -1.61 -10.25 21.14
N GLY A 226 -0.44 -10.40 21.76
CA GLY A 226 -0.14 -11.46 22.73
C GLY A 226 0.93 -12.41 22.22
N GLY A 227 1.09 -13.59 22.81
CA GLY A 227 2.19 -14.50 22.49
C GLY A 227 2.31 -14.85 20.99
N TRP A 228 3.50 -15.20 20.55
CA TRP A 228 3.89 -15.41 19.16
C TRP A 228 2.94 -16.29 18.34
N SER A 229 2.35 -17.32 18.93
CA SER A 229 1.39 -18.20 18.26
C SER A 229 0.11 -17.45 17.88
N ASN A 230 -0.38 -16.56 18.74
CA ASN A 230 -1.55 -15.72 18.46
C ASN A 230 -1.24 -14.70 17.35
N VAL A 231 -0.05 -14.10 17.40
CA VAL A 231 0.42 -13.16 16.35
C VAL A 231 0.40 -13.84 14.98
N LEU A 232 1.01 -15.03 14.85
CA LEU A 232 1.05 -15.78 13.59
C LEU A 232 -0.34 -16.29 13.15
N SER A 233 -1.18 -16.68 14.10
CA SER A 233 -2.56 -17.10 13.82
C SER A 233 -3.36 -15.95 13.26
N LEU A 234 -3.34 -14.79 13.90
CA LEU A 234 -4.04 -13.59 13.45
C LEU A 234 -3.54 -13.15 12.05
N GLN A 235 -2.23 -13.12 11.82
CA GLN A 235 -1.67 -12.80 10.50
C GLN A 235 -2.22 -13.74 9.43
N SER A 236 -2.22 -15.05 9.71
CA SER A 236 -2.75 -16.05 8.79
C SER A 236 -4.23 -15.84 8.47
N ASP A 237 -5.04 -15.53 9.46
CA ASP A 237 -6.48 -15.36 9.29
C ASP A 237 -6.79 -14.08 8.50
N LEU A 238 -6.07 -12.98 8.77
CA LEU A 238 -6.18 -11.74 8.00
C LEU A 238 -5.82 -11.93 6.52
N LEU A 239 -4.77 -12.72 6.23
CA LEU A 239 -4.35 -13.02 4.86
C LEU A 239 -5.33 -13.96 4.16
N LYS A 240 -5.76 -15.06 4.79
CA LYS A 240 -6.70 -16.03 4.20
C LYS A 240 -8.07 -15.44 3.93
N GLY A 241 -8.55 -14.61 4.85
CA GLY A 241 -9.84 -13.94 4.72
C GLY A 241 -9.82 -12.72 3.79
N ASN A 242 -8.65 -12.33 3.26
CA ASN A 242 -8.45 -11.09 2.51
C ASN A 242 -9.08 -9.86 3.21
N VAL A 243 -9.02 -9.83 4.54
CA VAL A 243 -9.69 -8.85 5.38
C VAL A 243 -9.16 -7.43 5.17
N LEU A 244 -7.87 -7.34 4.82
CA LEU A 244 -7.20 -6.04 4.66
C LEU A 244 -7.49 -5.36 3.32
N GLY A 245 -7.90 -6.13 2.30
CA GLY A 245 -8.13 -5.63 0.96
C GLY A 245 -6.83 -5.34 0.19
N LEU A 246 -6.96 -4.60 -0.93
CA LEU A 246 -5.84 -4.30 -1.80
C LEU A 246 -4.91 -3.22 -1.22
N GLY A 247 -3.62 -3.36 -1.48
CA GLY A 247 -2.61 -2.35 -1.16
C GLY A 247 -2.21 -2.27 0.33
N ARG A 248 -2.70 -3.19 1.17
CA ARG A 248 -2.34 -3.29 2.59
C ARG A 248 -1.60 -4.56 2.89
N GLU A 249 -0.60 -4.46 3.75
CA GLU A 249 0.23 -5.61 4.14
C GLU A 249 0.20 -5.84 5.64
N VAL A 250 0.34 -7.11 6.05
CA VAL A 250 0.49 -7.51 7.44
C VAL A 250 1.81 -8.26 7.64
N ILE A 251 2.57 -7.86 8.66
CA ILE A 251 3.86 -8.43 9.00
C ILE A 251 3.87 -8.74 10.49
N SER A 252 4.35 -9.91 10.88
CA SER A 252 4.58 -10.24 12.29
C SER A 252 5.98 -9.85 12.71
N ILE A 253 6.10 -9.20 13.87
CA ILE A 253 7.38 -8.91 14.52
C ILE A 253 7.36 -9.61 15.87
N LEU A 254 8.21 -10.61 16.03
CA LEU A 254 8.24 -11.51 17.17
C LEU A 254 9.50 -11.29 18.00
N ASP A 255 9.45 -11.71 19.25
CA ASP A 255 10.58 -11.66 20.14
C ASP A 255 11.73 -12.59 19.70
N GLY A 256 12.95 -12.24 20.06
CA GLY A 256 14.15 -12.94 19.59
C GLY A 256 14.31 -14.36 20.15
N ASP A 257 13.52 -14.75 21.14
CA ASP A 257 13.60 -16.09 21.76
C ASP A 257 12.70 -17.15 21.12
N VAL A 258 11.86 -16.78 20.13
CA VAL A 258 10.92 -17.72 19.48
C VAL A 258 11.25 -17.99 18.00
N VAL A 259 12.46 -17.62 17.56
CA VAL A 259 12.89 -17.73 16.15
C VAL A 259 12.73 -19.15 15.59
N ALA A 260 13.18 -20.15 16.30
CA ALA A 260 13.18 -21.53 15.83
C ALA A 260 11.74 -22.08 15.73
N GLU A 261 10.95 -21.85 16.78
CA GLU A 261 9.56 -22.31 16.88
C GLU A 261 8.66 -21.64 15.83
N ALA A 262 8.77 -20.33 15.71
CA ALA A 262 7.97 -19.55 14.78
C ALA A 262 8.29 -19.87 13.32
N ASN A 263 9.57 -20.08 12.98
CA ASN A 263 9.97 -20.47 11.63
C ASN A 263 9.52 -21.89 11.28
N LYS A 264 9.54 -22.81 12.25
CA LYS A 264 9.04 -24.18 12.06
C LYS A 264 7.52 -24.22 11.92
N ALA A 265 6.80 -23.44 12.74
CA ALA A 265 5.34 -23.45 12.74
C ALA A 265 4.72 -22.84 11.47
N ARG A 266 5.25 -21.72 10.99
CA ARG A 266 4.69 -20.97 9.85
C ARG A 266 5.80 -20.37 8.98
N PRO A 267 6.49 -21.21 8.17
CA PRO A 267 7.56 -20.76 7.28
C PRO A 267 7.04 -19.83 6.15
N ASP A 268 5.77 -19.90 5.83
CA ASP A 268 5.06 -19.20 4.77
C ASP A 268 4.78 -17.72 5.07
N LEU A 269 4.76 -17.33 6.37
CA LEU A 269 4.38 -15.98 6.76
C LEU A 269 5.58 -15.03 6.78
N ARG A 270 5.33 -13.77 6.35
CA ARG A 270 6.32 -12.69 6.44
C ARG A 270 6.47 -12.26 7.89
N LYS A 271 7.68 -12.40 8.44
CA LYS A 271 7.96 -12.07 9.83
C LYS A 271 9.39 -11.59 10.04
N LEU A 272 9.59 -10.83 11.09
CA LEU A 272 10.88 -10.40 11.62
C LEU A 272 10.99 -10.76 13.09
N PHE A 273 12.21 -10.72 13.61
CA PHE A 273 12.50 -10.99 15.01
C PHE A 273 13.25 -9.81 15.62
N LEU A 274 12.81 -9.39 16.78
CA LEU A 274 13.51 -8.39 17.59
C LEU A 274 14.86 -8.95 18.07
N PRO A 275 15.88 -8.10 18.27
CA PRO A 275 17.16 -8.51 18.84
C PRO A 275 17.09 -8.74 20.36
N VAL A 276 15.92 -8.64 20.94
CA VAL A 276 15.65 -8.83 22.37
C VAL A 276 14.57 -9.90 22.55
N LYS A 277 14.57 -10.51 23.73
CA LYS A 277 13.53 -11.46 24.16
C LYS A 277 12.33 -10.70 24.73
N SER A 278 11.24 -11.44 25.06
CA SER A 278 10.11 -10.86 25.79
C SER A 278 10.58 -10.09 27.03
N ILE A 279 9.82 -9.06 27.43
CA ILE A 279 10.17 -8.17 28.52
C ILE A 279 10.46 -8.95 29.83
N GLU A 280 9.68 -9.98 30.10
CA GLU A 280 9.82 -10.81 31.29
C GLU A 280 11.15 -11.55 31.29
N LYS A 281 11.49 -12.24 30.19
CA LYS A 281 12.75 -12.99 30.05
C LYS A 281 13.94 -12.04 30.02
N PHE A 282 13.83 -10.93 29.32
CA PHE A 282 14.88 -9.93 29.22
C PHE A 282 15.25 -9.35 30.60
N LEU A 283 14.27 -8.89 31.36
CA LEU A 283 14.49 -8.38 32.71
C LEU A 283 14.95 -9.44 33.69
N TYR A 284 14.43 -10.67 33.58
CA TYR A 284 14.87 -11.78 34.40
C TYR A 284 16.35 -12.09 34.19
N GLU A 285 16.82 -12.18 32.96
CA GLU A 285 18.23 -12.42 32.63
C GLU A 285 19.16 -11.31 33.15
N ILE A 286 18.72 -10.05 33.06
CA ILE A 286 19.51 -8.91 33.52
C ILE A 286 19.59 -8.87 35.04
N ILE A 287 18.47 -9.04 35.72
CA ILE A 287 18.36 -8.79 37.15
C ILE A 287 18.75 -10.03 37.97
N ILE A 288 18.23 -11.20 37.59
CA ILE A 288 18.40 -12.47 38.29
C ILE A 288 19.67 -13.19 37.86
N ASP A 289 19.87 -13.36 36.53
CA ASP A 289 21.03 -14.08 36.00
C ASP A 289 22.28 -13.18 35.90
N GLY A 290 22.15 -11.89 36.18
CA GLY A 290 23.27 -10.95 36.22
C GLY A 290 23.89 -10.61 34.87
N LYS A 291 23.20 -10.88 33.78
CA LYS A 291 23.65 -10.48 32.44
C LYS A 291 23.54 -8.95 32.30
N GLN A 292 24.53 -8.33 31.63
CA GLN A 292 24.54 -6.88 31.37
C GLN A 292 24.47 -6.00 32.67
N SER A 293 25.46 -6.11 33.52
CA SER A 293 25.53 -5.40 34.81
C SER A 293 25.35 -3.88 34.71
N GLY A 294 25.83 -3.24 33.62
CA GLY A 294 25.64 -1.82 33.37
C GLY A 294 24.16 -1.45 33.18
N LEU A 295 23.39 -2.25 32.44
CA LEU A 295 21.96 -2.01 32.25
C LEU A 295 21.17 -2.30 33.53
N LYS A 296 21.52 -3.36 34.28
CA LYS A 296 20.95 -3.62 35.62
C LYS A 296 21.08 -2.41 36.54
N LYS A 297 22.29 -1.81 36.59
CA LYS A 297 22.55 -0.60 37.37
C LYS A 297 21.68 0.56 36.90
N THR A 298 21.63 0.81 35.59
CA THR A 298 20.80 1.88 35.02
C THR A 298 19.32 1.72 35.37
N ILE A 299 18.78 0.49 35.27
CA ILE A 299 17.39 0.18 35.64
C ILE A 299 17.16 0.41 37.13
N GLY A 300 18.07 -0.06 37.99
CA GLY A 300 18.02 0.16 39.43
C GLY A 300 18.01 1.64 39.81
N ASP A 301 18.97 2.38 39.31
CA ASP A 301 19.15 3.82 39.63
C ASP A 301 17.97 4.66 39.14
N LYS A 302 17.37 4.32 38.01
CA LYS A 302 16.26 5.10 37.45
C LYS A 302 14.88 4.73 37.99
N TYR A 303 14.62 3.43 38.18
CA TYR A 303 13.24 2.97 38.42
C TYR A 303 13.05 2.30 39.80
N PHE A 304 14.11 1.85 40.45
CA PHE A 304 14.04 1.07 41.72
C PHE A 304 14.92 1.65 42.82
N GLN A 305 14.81 2.96 43.08
CA GLN A 305 15.61 3.67 44.08
C GLN A 305 15.17 3.37 45.52
N LEU A 306 13.87 3.12 45.75
CA LEU A 306 13.34 2.86 47.11
C LEU A 306 13.54 1.40 47.52
N ASP A 307 13.16 0.48 46.64
CA ASP A 307 13.39 -0.94 46.82
C ASP A 307 14.42 -1.37 45.77
N SER A 308 15.61 -1.75 46.22
CA SER A 308 16.66 -2.11 45.28
C SER A 308 16.28 -3.37 44.49
N LEU A 309 16.74 -3.44 43.25
CA LEU A 309 16.54 -4.64 42.40
C LEU A 309 17.10 -5.89 43.07
N ASP A 310 18.20 -5.77 43.85
CA ASP A 310 18.79 -6.88 44.55
C ASP A 310 17.90 -7.36 45.72
N THR A 311 17.23 -6.45 46.41
CA THR A 311 16.22 -6.81 47.44
C THR A 311 15.05 -7.54 46.81
N LEU A 312 14.48 -7.03 45.71
CA LEU A 312 13.37 -7.66 44.99
C LEU A 312 13.75 -9.04 44.41
N ALA A 313 15.00 -9.19 43.94
CA ALA A 313 15.55 -10.46 43.50
C ALA A 313 15.71 -11.47 44.65
N ALA A 314 16.31 -11.03 45.77
CA ALA A 314 16.49 -11.88 46.95
C ALA A 314 15.14 -12.38 47.54
N GLU A 315 14.15 -11.49 47.63
CA GLU A 315 12.81 -11.86 48.07
C GLU A 315 12.10 -12.81 47.08
N HIS A 316 12.34 -12.64 45.77
CA HIS A 316 11.84 -13.59 44.78
C HIS A 316 12.43 -14.97 44.98
N HIS A 317 13.76 -15.06 45.16
CA HIS A 317 14.45 -16.32 45.45
C HIS A 317 14.01 -16.94 46.78
N ALA A 318 13.86 -16.15 47.83
CA ALA A 318 13.42 -16.66 49.15
C ALA A 318 12.00 -17.24 49.09
N LYS A 319 11.08 -16.57 48.38
CA LYS A 319 9.69 -17.01 48.25
C LYS A 319 9.56 -18.35 47.49
N TYR A 320 10.49 -18.66 46.62
CA TYR A 320 10.42 -19.84 45.73
C TYR A 320 11.58 -20.81 45.95
N SER A 321 12.36 -20.68 47.04
CA SER A 321 13.42 -21.62 47.37
C SER A 321 12.87 -23.01 47.58
N GLY A 322 13.40 -23.99 46.81
CA GLY A 322 13.02 -25.41 46.89
C GLY A 322 11.82 -25.87 46.09
N ALA A 323 11.13 -25.00 45.35
CA ALA A 323 10.04 -25.35 44.46
C ALA A 323 10.42 -25.23 42.99
N LYS A 324 9.98 -26.17 42.15
CA LYS A 324 10.10 -26.02 40.69
C LYS A 324 9.08 -24.95 40.25
N ILE A 325 9.60 -23.76 39.91
CA ILE A 325 8.75 -22.62 39.55
C ILE A 325 8.31 -22.79 38.09
N ASP A 326 7.02 -22.76 37.86
CA ASP A 326 6.46 -22.57 36.53
C ASP A 326 6.49 -21.08 36.17
N GLN A 327 7.10 -20.71 35.02
CA GLN A 327 7.25 -19.36 34.48
C GLN A 327 7.85 -18.34 35.49
N PRO A 328 9.10 -18.55 35.95
CA PRO A 328 9.71 -17.70 36.96
C PRO A 328 9.90 -16.25 36.51
N ASP A 329 10.18 -16.03 35.23
CA ASP A 329 10.31 -14.76 34.53
C ASP A 329 9.04 -13.92 34.63
N LYS A 330 7.88 -14.50 34.31
CA LYS A 330 6.60 -13.80 34.40
C LYS A 330 6.23 -13.44 35.83
N LYS A 331 6.47 -14.36 36.79
CA LYS A 331 6.21 -14.08 38.21
C LYS A 331 7.09 -12.96 38.74
N PHE A 332 8.35 -12.91 38.32
CA PHE A 332 9.25 -11.84 38.67
C PHE A 332 8.84 -10.50 38.06
N TYR A 333 8.53 -10.48 36.77
CA TYR A 333 8.03 -9.27 36.10
C TYR A 333 6.75 -8.72 36.75
N PHE A 334 5.80 -9.59 37.08
CA PHE A 334 4.61 -9.18 37.81
C PHE A 334 4.92 -8.51 39.16
N ARG A 335 5.97 -8.99 39.87
CA ARG A 335 6.42 -8.34 41.10
C ARG A 335 7.03 -6.99 40.86
N LEU A 336 7.87 -6.85 39.84
CA LEU A 336 8.44 -5.55 39.45
C LEU A 336 7.34 -4.55 39.10
N ARG A 337 6.38 -4.98 38.31
CA ARG A 337 5.24 -4.13 37.93
C ARG A 337 4.45 -3.66 39.13
N LYS A 338 4.08 -4.54 40.05
CA LYS A 338 3.42 -4.13 41.30
C LYS A 338 4.20 -3.11 42.13
N ASN A 339 5.51 -3.26 42.20
CA ASN A 339 6.34 -2.31 42.90
C ASN A 339 6.33 -0.91 42.24
N LEU A 340 6.33 -0.88 40.88
CA LEU A 340 6.25 0.36 40.12
C LEU A 340 4.85 1.00 40.24
N GLU A 341 3.77 0.24 40.12
CA GLU A 341 2.37 0.68 40.27
C GLU A 341 2.14 1.30 41.64
N ALA A 342 2.68 0.70 42.72
CA ALA A 342 2.59 1.25 44.08
C ALA A 342 3.22 2.65 44.23
N ARG A 343 4.09 3.04 43.30
CA ARG A 343 4.75 4.34 43.24
C ARG A 343 4.18 5.25 42.14
N GLY A 344 3.01 4.91 41.56
CA GLY A 344 2.36 5.68 40.53
C GLY A 344 3.04 5.62 39.17
N ILE A 345 3.90 4.63 38.92
CA ILE A 345 4.52 4.38 37.61
C ILE A 345 3.73 3.26 36.95
N ASP A 346 2.93 3.58 35.91
CA ASP A 346 2.23 2.59 35.13
C ASP A 346 3.17 1.81 34.17
N GLU A 347 2.72 0.67 33.70
CA GLU A 347 3.49 -0.21 32.83
C GLU A 347 3.91 0.48 31.52
N LEU A 348 3.04 1.25 30.90
CA LEU A 348 3.35 1.94 29.66
C LEU A 348 4.46 2.97 29.83
N MET A 349 4.38 3.79 30.90
CA MET A 349 5.40 4.77 31.21
C MET A 349 6.76 4.10 31.49
N PHE A 350 6.77 2.99 32.23
CA PHE A 350 7.97 2.22 32.49
C PHE A 350 8.58 1.68 31.20
N VAL A 351 7.76 1.02 30.35
CA VAL A 351 8.20 0.41 29.10
C VAL A 351 8.72 1.45 28.10
N GLN A 352 8.07 2.61 27.98
CA GLN A 352 8.54 3.71 27.14
C GLN A 352 9.94 4.20 27.50
N LYS A 353 10.20 4.38 28.80
CA LYS A 353 11.51 4.79 29.28
C LYS A 353 12.55 3.66 29.17
N LEU A 354 12.17 2.44 29.51
CA LEU A 354 13.02 1.26 29.43
C LEU A 354 13.45 0.97 27.99
N SER A 355 12.56 1.15 27.01
CA SER A 355 12.88 0.92 25.59
C SER A 355 14.07 1.75 25.12
N SER A 356 14.16 3.01 25.54
CA SER A 356 15.29 3.89 25.22
C SER A 356 16.61 3.38 25.84
N ASP A 357 16.57 2.83 27.05
CA ASP A 357 17.75 2.26 27.69
C ASP A 357 18.18 0.93 27.04
N ILE A 358 17.21 0.11 26.60
CA ILE A 358 17.45 -1.12 25.84
C ILE A 358 18.11 -0.80 24.48
N MET A 359 17.59 0.19 23.75
CA MET A 359 18.13 0.57 22.44
C MET A 359 19.55 1.16 22.52
N ARG A 360 19.97 1.68 23.66
CA ARG A 360 21.36 2.09 23.91
C ARG A 360 22.28 0.90 24.21
N ALA A 361 21.75 -0.15 24.83
CA ALA A 361 22.51 -1.32 25.25
C ALA A 361 22.57 -2.44 24.21
N VAL A 362 21.57 -2.53 23.34
CA VAL A 362 21.42 -3.55 22.30
C VAL A 362 21.33 -2.90 20.93
N SER A 363 22.09 -3.43 19.96
CA SER A 363 22.05 -2.92 18.58
C SER A 363 20.77 -3.38 17.86
N PHE A 364 20.01 -2.41 17.35
CA PHE A 364 18.83 -2.64 16.49
C PHE A 364 19.13 -2.45 15.00
N GLU A 365 20.39 -2.23 14.62
CA GLU A 365 20.79 -1.87 13.27
C GLU A 365 20.33 -2.91 12.22
N GLN A 366 20.62 -4.20 12.46
CA GLN A 366 20.25 -5.26 11.53
C GLN A 366 18.72 -5.44 11.45
N PHE A 367 18.02 -5.29 12.56
CA PHE A 367 16.57 -5.31 12.60
C PHE A 367 15.98 -4.16 11.76
N ALA A 368 16.49 -2.94 11.95
CA ALA A 368 16.05 -1.76 11.22
C ALA A 368 16.25 -1.92 9.70
N ILE A 369 17.41 -2.41 9.26
CA ILE A 369 17.69 -2.69 7.83
C ILE A 369 16.71 -3.72 7.27
N ASN A 370 16.41 -4.77 8.01
CA ASN A 370 15.49 -5.81 7.56
C ASN A 370 14.03 -5.31 7.51
N LEU A 371 13.62 -4.49 8.49
CA LEU A 371 12.31 -3.85 8.54
C LEU A 371 12.15 -2.91 7.34
N GLU A 372 13.14 -2.06 7.09
CA GLU A 372 13.15 -1.15 5.95
C GLU A 372 12.98 -1.90 4.62
N LYS A 373 13.74 -2.98 4.40
CA LYS A 373 13.61 -3.83 3.21
C LYS A 373 12.21 -4.45 3.05
N LEU A 374 11.53 -4.79 4.15
CA LEU A 374 10.17 -5.32 4.10
C LEU A 374 9.13 -4.25 3.80
N LEU A 375 9.34 -3.02 4.26
CA LEU A 375 8.44 -1.89 4.06
C LEU A 375 8.63 -1.20 2.69
N HIS A 376 9.68 -1.51 1.93
CA HIS A 376 9.95 -0.98 0.58
C HIS A 376 9.58 -1.93 -0.56
N LYS A 377 9.12 -3.14 -0.25
CA LYS A 377 8.61 -4.09 -1.24
C LYS A 377 7.16 -3.84 -1.58
#